data_6e01d23e8e3e7078a8a05b7b5d86a7c1
#
_entry.id   6e01d23e8e3e7078a8a05b7b5d86a7c1
#
_cell.length_a   1.000
_cell.length_b   1.000
_cell.length_c   1.000
_cell.angle_alpha   90.00
_cell.angle_beta   90.00
_cell.angle_gamma   90.00
#
_symmetry.space_group_name_H-M   'P 1'
#
loop_
_entity.id
_entity.type
_entity.pdbx_description
1 polymer ?
#
loop_
_entity_poly.entity_id
_entity_poly.type
_entity_poly.pdbx_seq_one_letter_code
_entity_poly.pdbx_strand_id
1 'polypeptide(L)'
;MLKYTTGEIAKLCGVSVRTVQYYDERGILIPSELSEGGRRLYSEDDYKKLKIICFLRDAGISIKSIGELLSESNPSKVISVLLEKQEQLLQNEVKERQEQLAMLEGIKKALKGIENFSVESIGDIAYAMENKKKMKQLHAVLLITGIPLNIIQWVSIILWITTGIQWLFWGYILVAIPYAIFIIRFL
;
A
#
# COMPACT_ATOMS: atom_id res chain seq x y z
N MET A 1 -30.80 19.14 -29.25
CA MET A 1 -29.76 18.62 -28.33
C MET A 1 -28.70 17.94 -29.14
N LEU A 2 -27.41 18.23 -28.87
CA LEU A 2 -26.28 17.52 -29.49
C LEU A 2 -26.34 16.05 -29.08
N LYS A 3 -26.23 15.16 -30.06
CA LYS A 3 -26.20 13.72 -29.85
C LYS A 3 -24.92 13.18 -30.48
N TYR A 4 -24.24 12.29 -29.78
CA TYR A 4 -22.97 11.68 -30.18
C TYR A 4 -23.18 10.19 -30.43
N THR A 5 -22.64 9.69 -31.51
CA THR A 5 -22.50 8.24 -31.71
C THR A 5 -21.43 7.67 -30.79
N THR A 6 -21.38 6.34 -30.64
CA THR A 6 -20.34 5.65 -29.83
C THR A 6 -18.93 6.03 -30.29
N GLY A 7 -18.72 6.17 -31.61
CA GLY A 7 -17.41 6.56 -32.17
C GLY A 7 -17.02 8.00 -31.86
N GLU A 8 -17.98 8.92 -31.93
CA GLU A 8 -17.74 10.34 -31.67
C GLU A 8 -17.43 10.58 -30.19
N ILE A 9 -18.23 10.03 -29.27
CA ILE A 9 -18.00 10.19 -27.81
C ILE A 9 -16.70 9.52 -27.38
N ALA A 10 -16.35 8.37 -27.96
CA ALA A 10 -15.08 7.69 -27.71
C ALA A 10 -13.90 8.56 -28.14
N LYS A 11 -13.94 9.13 -29.35
CA LYS A 11 -12.91 10.03 -29.87
C LYS A 11 -12.75 11.28 -29.02
N LEU A 12 -13.86 11.90 -28.59
CA LEU A 12 -13.85 13.11 -27.74
C LEU A 12 -13.24 12.87 -26.37
N CYS A 13 -13.38 11.66 -25.82
CA CYS A 13 -12.80 11.29 -24.51
C CYS A 13 -11.47 10.54 -24.59
N GLY A 14 -10.91 10.34 -25.81
CA GLY A 14 -9.62 9.68 -25.98
C GLY A 14 -9.63 8.19 -25.65
N VAL A 15 -10.80 7.53 -25.71
CA VAL A 15 -10.93 6.10 -25.41
C VAL A 15 -11.33 5.31 -26.66
N SER A 16 -11.23 3.98 -26.61
CA SER A 16 -11.70 3.13 -27.69
C SER A 16 -13.22 2.99 -27.73
N VAL A 17 -13.78 2.74 -28.91
CA VAL A 17 -15.21 2.40 -29.06
C VAL A 17 -15.57 1.20 -28.16
N ARG A 18 -14.69 0.20 -28.08
CA ARG A 18 -14.87 -0.97 -27.24
C ARG A 18 -14.95 -0.61 -25.76
N THR A 19 -14.20 0.39 -25.30
CA THR A 19 -14.24 0.89 -23.92
C THR A 19 -15.62 1.49 -23.60
N VAL A 20 -16.18 2.28 -24.52
CA VAL A 20 -17.51 2.87 -24.35
C VAL A 20 -18.59 1.77 -24.31
N GLN A 21 -18.49 0.78 -25.20
CA GLN A 21 -19.40 -0.38 -25.22
C GLN A 21 -19.31 -1.19 -23.92
N TYR A 22 -18.09 -1.40 -23.41
CA TYR A 22 -17.87 -2.08 -22.13
C TYR A 22 -18.52 -1.33 -20.96
N TYR A 23 -18.50 0.00 -20.96
CA TYR A 23 -19.17 0.80 -19.93
C TYR A 23 -20.69 0.74 -20.03
N ASP A 24 -21.22 0.64 -21.24
CA ASP A 24 -22.65 0.41 -21.46
C ASP A 24 -23.08 -0.98 -20.98
N GLU A 25 -22.35 -2.04 -21.37
CA GLU A 25 -22.61 -3.42 -20.92
C GLU A 25 -22.56 -3.57 -19.39
N ARG A 26 -21.75 -2.74 -18.71
CA ARG A 26 -21.67 -2.69 -17.25
C ARG A 26 -22.70 -1.77 -16.59
N GLY A 27 -23.55 -1.12 -17.36
CA GLY A 27 -24.55 -0.20 -16.86
C GLY A 27 -23.99 1.11 -16.28
N ILE A 28 -22.71 1.39 -16.52
CA ILE A 28 -22.01 2.58 -15.98
C ILE A 28 -22.26 3.80 -16.85
N LEU A 29 -22.27 3.61 -18.17
CA LEU A 29 -22.60 4.64 -19.16
C LEU A 29 -23.63 4.09 -20.15
N ILE A 30 -24.91 4.27 -19.84
CA ILE A 30 -26.02 3.83 -20.68
C ILE A 30 -26.31 4.92 -21.72
N PRO A 31 -26.47 4.59 -23.01
CA PRO A 31 -26.85 5.59 -24.02
C PRO A 31 -28.22 6.18 -23.71
N SER A 32 -28.37 7.49 -23.87
CA SER A 32 -29.64 8.19 -23.63
C SER A 32 -30.71 7.75 -24.61
N GLU A 33 -30.36 7.26 -25.81
CA GLU A 33 -31.30 6.92 -26.87
C GLU A 33 -30.70 5.87 -27.82
N LEU A 34 -31.57 5.14 -28.49
CA LEU A 34 -31.24 4.34 -29.66
C LEU A 34 -31.88 4.99 -30.89
N SER A 35 -31.11 5.13 -31.97
CA SER A 35 -31.67 5.59 -33.25
C SER A 35 -32.66 4.56 -33.84
N GLU A 36 -33.43 4.94 -34.84
CA GLU A 36 -34.37 4.04 -35.57
C GLU A 36 -33.66 2.78 -36.10
N GLY A 37 -32.36 2.85 -36.40
CA GLY A 37 -31.51 1.72 -36.82
C GLY A 37 -30.81 1.00 -35.66
N GLY A 38 -31.18 1.20 -34.39
CA GLY A 38 -30.64 0.54 -33.22
C GLY A 38 -29.22 1.02 -32.83
N ARG A 39 -28.74 2.14 -33.39
CA ARG A 39 -27.43 2.69 -33.01
C ARG A 39 -27.51 3.48 -31.72
N ARG A 40 -26.52 3.29 -30.82
CA ARG A 40 -26.40 4.03 -29.56
C ARG A 40 -26.17 5.51 -29.80
N LEU A 41 -26.94 6.35 -29.13
CA LEU A 41 -26.81 7.79 -29.14
C LEU A 41 -26.66 8.30 -27.71
N TYR A 42 -25.64 9.12 -27.51
CA TYR A 42 -25.25 9.68 -26.21
C TYR A 42 -25.54 11.19 -26.20
N SER A 43 -26.07 11.68 -25.10
CA SER A 43 -26.34 13.09 -24.84
C SER A 43 -25.08 13.85 -24.42
N GLU A 44 -25.19 15.17 -24.29
CA GLU A 44 -24.14 16.00 -23.68
C GLU A 44 -23.86 15.62 -22.23
N ASP A 45 -24.87 15.18 -21.48
CA ASP A 45 -24.68 14.73 -20.09
C ASP A 45 -23.99 13.37 -20.01
N ASP A 46 -24.25 12.47 -20.96
CA ASP A 46 -23.49 11.22 -21.09
C ASP A 46 -22.02 11.50 -21.43
N TYR A 47 -21.75 12.50 -22.25
CA TYR A 47 -20.38 12.94 -22.53
C TYR A 47 -19.67 13.45 -21.28
N LYS A 48 -20.31 14.30 -20.46
CA LYS A 48 -19.75 14.76 -19.19
C LYS A 48 -19.52 13.60 -18.23
N LYS A 49 -20.46 12.65 -18.17
CA LYS A 49 -20.34 11.44 -17.35
C LYS A 49 -19.15 10.60 -17.80
N LEU A 50 -18.97 10.39 -19.11
CA LEU A 50 -17.83 9.65 -19.64
C LEU A 50 -16.50 10.35 -19.30
N LYS A 51 -16.43 11.68 -19.36
CA LYS A 51 -15.24 12.45 -18.94
C LYS A 51 -14.88 12.21 -17.48
N ILE A 52 -15.88 12.19 -16.60
CA ILE A 52 -15.66 11.89 -15.17
C ILE A 52 -15.14 10.46 -14.99
N ILE A 53 -15.74 9.49 -15.71
CA ILE A 53 -15.29 8.09 -15.67
C ILE A 53 -13.82 7.98 -16.10
N CYS A 54 -13.44 8.61 -17.22
CA CYS A 54 -12.07 8.62 -17.72
C CYS A 54 -11.10 9.24 -16.71
N PHE A 55 -11.44 10.42 -16.16
CA PHE A 55 -10.64 11.11 -15.17
C PHE A 55 -10.37 10.24 -13.92
N LEU A 56 -11.40 9.57 -13.40
CA LEU A 56 -11.26 8.69 -12.23
C LEU A 56 -10.47 7.42 -12.57
N ARG A 57 -10.60 6.90 -13.79
CA ARG A 57 -9.81 5.77 -14.29
C ARG A 57 -8.33 6.12 -14.41
N ASP A 58 -8.03 7.30 -14.90
CA ASP A 58 -6.64 7.81 -15.00
C ASP A 58 -6.01 7.99 -13.61
N ALA A 59 -6.81 8.34 -12.60
CA ALA A 59 -6.40 8.35 -11.20
C ALA A 59 -6.23 6.93 -10.59
N GLY A 60 -6.48 5.86 -11.37
CA GLY A 60 -6.32 4.47 -10.92
C GLY A 60 -7.53 3.88 -10.18
N ILE A 61 -8.66 4.58 -10.12
CA ILE A 61 -9.87 4.06 -9.46
C ILE A 61 -10.49 2.95 -10.30
N SER A 62 -10.92 1.86 -9.66
CA SER A 62 -11.51 0.72 -10.35
C SER A 62 -12.86 1.09 -10.99
N ILE A 63 -13.18 0.47 -12.14
CA ILE A 63 -14.46 0.72 -12.83
C ILE A 63 -15.67 0.33 -11.96
N LYS A 64 -15.51 -0.68 -11.09
CA LYS A 64 -16.53 -1.08 -10.12
C LYS A 64 -16.82 0.05 -9.12
N SER A 65 -15.78 0.61 -8.51
CA SER A 65 -15.90 1.72 -7.54
C SER A 65 -16.46 2.99 -8.19
N ILE A 66 -16.14 3.23 -9.47
CA ILE A 66 -16.73 4.34 -10.24
C ILE A 66 -18.23 4.12 -10.45
N GLY A 67 -18.66 2.90 -10.79
CA GLY A 67 -20.07 2.55 -10.93
C GLY A 67 -20.83 2.76 -9.62
N GLU A 68 -20.29 2.30 -8.51
CA GLU A 68 -20.85 2.52 -7.16
C GLU A 68 -20.96 4.02 -6.84
N LEU A 69 -19.89 4.79 -7.09
CA LEU A 69 -19.89 6.25 -6.90
C LEU A 69 -20.98 6.97 -7.70
N LEU A 70 -21.16 6.60 -8.97
CA LEU A 70 -22.15 7.24 -9.86
C LEU A 70 -23.60 6.91 -9.51
N SER A 71 -23.83 5.85 -8.72
CA SER A 71 -25.15 5.45 -8.22
C SER A 71 -25.49 6.02 -6.84
N GLU A 72 -24.49 6.63 -6.14
CA GLU A 72 -24.67 7.16 -4.79
C GLU A 72 -25.42 8.50 -4.75
N SER A 73 -26.22 8.69 -3.69
CA SER A 73 -26.94 9.93 -3.43
C SER A 73 -26.03 11.07 -2.94
N ASN A 74 -24.88 10.75 -2.38
CA ASN A 74 -23.87 11.72 -1.92
C ASN A 74 -22.46 11.39 -2.45
N PRO A 75 -22.21 11.70 -3.74
CA PRO A 75 -20.94 11.35 -4.40
C PRO A 75 -19.72 12.03 -3.79
N SER A 76 -19.88 13.23 -3.19
CA SER A 76 -18.75 14.00 -2.67
C SER A 76 -18.02 13.30 -1.52
N LYS A 77 -18.75 12.65 -0.62
CA LYS A 77 -18.16 11.90 0.49
C LYS A 77 -17.48 10.62 0.01
N VAL A 78 -18.12 9.92 -0.93
CA VAL A 78 -17.60 8.65 -1.46
C VAL A 78 -16.34 8.88 -2.26
N ILE A 79 -16.27 9.94 -3.08
CA ILE A 79 -15.06 10.26 -3.86
C ILE A 79 -13.87 10.58 -2.96
N SER A 80 -14.05 11.32 -1.86
CA SER A 80 -12.97 11.61 -0.92
C SER A 80 -12.35 10.33 -0.36
N VAL A 81 -13.19 9.39 0.09
CA VAL A 81 -12.73 8.11 0.63
C VAL A 81 -12.02 7.26 -0.43
N LEU A 82 -12.53 7.26 -1.67
CA LEU A 82 -11.89 6.54 -2.78
C LEU A 82 -10.52 7.12 -3.14
N LEU A 83 -10.39 8.44 -3.15
CA LEU A 83 -9.12 9.12 -3.43
C LEU A 83 -8.10 8.88 -2.32
N GLU A 84 -8.48 8.99 -1.05
CA GLU A 84 -7.61 8.68 0.10
C GLU A 84 -7.11 7.23 0.05
N LYS A 85 -8.01 6.29 -0.26
CA LYS A 85 -7.64 4.88 -0.40
C LYS A 85 -6.66 4.66 -1.56
N GLN A 86 -6.89 5.31 -2.70
CA GLN A 86 -6.02 5.21 -3.86
C GLN A 86 -4.64 5.82 -3.58
N GLU A 87 -4.60 6.96 -2.89
CA GLU A 87 -3.36 7.60 -2.45
C GLU A 87 -2.55 6.66 -1.55
N GLN A 88 -3.17 6.03 -0.56
CA GLN A 88 -2.51 5.07 0.32
C GLN A 88 -1.94 3.87 -0.44
N LEU A 89 -2.68 3.34 -1.43
CA LEU A 89 -2.20 2.25 -2.28
C LEU A 89 -0.96 2.65 -3.07
N LEU A 90 -0.97 3.84 -3.69
CA LEU A 90 0.16 4.37 -4.44
C LEU A 90 1.38 4.65 -3.54
N GLN A 91 1.16 5.21 -2.34
CA GLN A 91 2.24 5.44 -1.37
C GLN A 91 2.91 4.13 -0.95
N ASN A 92 2.13 3.07 -0.71
CA ASN A 92 2.65 1.75 -0.39
C ASN A 92 3.46 1.18 -1.56
N GLU A 93 2.95 1.28 -2.79
CA GLU A 93 3.67 0.83 -3.99
C GLU A 93 4.99 1.59 -4.17
N VAL A 94 4.99 2.90 -4.02
CA VAL A 94 6.21 3.73 -4.08
C VAL A 94 7.23 3.25 -3.04
N LYS A 95 6.80 3.00 -1.80
CA LYS A 95 7.66 2.49 -0.74
C LYS A 95 8.27 1.13 -1.09
N GLU A 96 7.47 0.20 -1.59
CA GLU A 96 7.95 -1.12 -2.04
C GLU A 96 8.98 -0.99 -3.18
N ARG A 97 8.73 -0.10 -4.15
CA ARG A 97 9.68 0.16 -5.23
C ARG A 97 10.99 0.78 -4.73
N GLN A 98 10.91 1.69 -3.75
CA GLN A 98 12.10 2.27 -3.13
C GLN A 98 12.93 1.21 -2.39
N GLU A 99 12.28 0.28 -1.68
CA GLU A 99 12.96 -0.84 -1.02
C GLU A 99 13.64 -1.77 -2.06
N GLN A 100 12.96 -2.06 -3.19
CA GLN A 100 13.54 -2.84 -4.28
C GLN A 100 14.77 -2.14 -4.90
N LEU A 101 14.69 -0.83 -5.15
CA LEU A 101 15.82 -0.04 -5.66
C LEU A 101 17.00 -0.07 -4.68
N ALA A 102 16.76 0.13 -3.40
CA ALA A 102 17.80 0.08 -2.38
C ALA A 102 18.49 -1.31 -2.30
N MET A 103 17.71 -2.38 -2.49
CA MET A 103 18.22 -3.73 -2.59
C MET A 103 19.13 -3.90 -3.81
N LEU A 104 18.69 -3.46 -4.99
CA LEU A 104 19.47 -3.52 -6.23
C LEU A 104 20.78 -2.73 -6.13
N GLU A 105 20.72 -1.53 -5.53
CA GLU A 105 21.94 -0.74 -5.28
C GLU A 105 22.91 -1.45 -4.32
N GLY A 106 22.38 -2.11 -3.29
CA GLY A 106 23.16 -2.92 -2.36
C GLY A 106 23.87 -4.08 -3.07
N ILE A 107 23.14 -4.81 -3.93
CA ILE A 107 23.71 -5.90 -4.74
C ILE A 107 24.78 -5.33 -5.68
N LYS A 108 24.47 -4.26 -6.43
CA LYS A 108 25.41 -3.61 -7.35
C LYS A 108 26.69 -3.17 -6.64
N LYS A 109 26.58 -2.65 -5.41
CA LYS A 109 27.74 -2.25 -4.59
C LYS A 109 28.56 -3.46 -4.13
N ALA A 110 27.91 -4.56 -3.74
CA ALA A 110 28.58 -5.78 -3.32
C ALA A 110 29.33 -6.45 -4.48
N LEU A 111 28.80 -6.35 -5.70
CA LEU A 111 29.41 -6.90 -6.92
C LEU A 111 30.57 -6.05 -7.47
N LYS A 112 30.67 -4.79 -7.07
CA LYS A 112 31.71 -3.88 -7.53
C LYS A 112 33.06 -4.29 -6.91
N GLY A 113 33.90 -4.98 -7.68
CA GLY A 113 35.22 -5.46 -7.26
C GLY A 113 35.40 -6.97 -7.32
N ILE A 114 34.41 -7.71 -7.78
CA ILE A 114 34.49 -9.16 -8.00
C ILE A 114 34.79 -9.39 -9.50
N GLU A 115 36.01 -9.74 -9.84
CA GLU A 115 36.43 -9.96 -11.24
C GLU A 115 35.91 -11.29 -11.83
N ASN A 116 35.66 -12.31 -10.97
CA ASN A 116 35.12 -13.61 -11.38
C ASN A 116 33.80 -13.90 -10.66
N PHE A 117 32.71 -13.89 -11.38
CA PHE A 117 31.36 -14.05 -10.85
C PHE A 117 30.92 -15.51 -10.93
N SER A 118 30.68 -16.16 -9.77
CA SER A 118 30.04 -17.46 -9.70
C SER A 118 28.59 -17.33 -9.16
N VAL A 119 27.73 -18.30 -9.48
CA VAL A 119 26.34 -18.37 -8.96
C VAL A 119 26.36 -18.48 -7.43
N GLU A 120 27.36 -19.12 -6.85
CA GLU A 120 27.57 -19.23 -5.40
C GLU A 120 27.77 -17.87 -4.74
N SER A 121 28.54 -16.98 -5.38
CA SER A 121 28.76 -15.59 -4.88
C SER A 121 27.46 -14.78 -4.77
N ILE A 122 26.47 -15.07 -5.62
CA ILE A 122 25.13 -14.42 -5.52
C ILE A 122 24.40 -14.94 -4.28
N GLY A 123 24.47 -16.24 -4.01
CA GLY A 123 23.89 -16.88 -2.84
C GLY A 123 24.42 -16.28 -1.54
N ASP A 124 25.73 -16.12 -1.44
CA ASP A 124 26.39 -15.52 -0.27
C ASP A 124 25.99 -14.07 -0.04
N ILE A 125 25.88 -13.28 -1.12
CA ILE A 125 25.41 -11.88 -1.04
C ILE A 125 23.95 -11.83 -0.59
N ALA A 126 23.07 -12.67 -1.15
CA ALA A 126 21.67 -12.73 -0.78
C ALA A 126 21.50 -13.11 0.71
N TYR A 127 22.26 -14.10 1.18
CA TYR A 127 22.29 -14.54 2.58
C TYR A 127 22.77 -13.42 3.52
N ALA A 128 23.86 -12.75 3.16
CA ALA A 128 24.39 -11.63 3.95
C ALA A 128 23.41 -10.44 4.03
N MET A 129 22.69 -10.14 2.95
CA MET A 129 21.69 -9.07 2.92
C MET A 129 20.44 -9.42 3.74
N GLU A 130 19.98 -10.67 3.70
CA GLU A 130 18.86 -11.14 4.51
C GLU A 130 19.20 -11.07 6.01
N ASN A 131 20.39 -11.53 6.38
CA ASN A 131 20.86 -11.44 7.77
C ASN A 131 20.99 -9.99 8.25
N LYS A 132 21.46 -9.08 7.41
CA LYS A 132 21.53 -7.65 7.73
C LYS A 132 20.15 -7.04 7.98
N LYS A 133 19.13 -7.46 7.21
CA LYS A 133 17.74 -7.02 7.40
C LYS A 133 17.17 -7.55 8.71
N LYS A 134 17.38 -8.85 9.02
CA LYS A 134 16.98 -9.48 10.29
C LYS A 134 17.65 -8.79 11.49
N MET A 135 18.95 -8.51 11.40
CA MET A 135 19.71 -7.81 12.46
C MET A 135 19.20 -6.38 12.70
N LYS A 136 18.86 -5.63 11.65
CA LYS A 136 18.26 -4.29 11.81
C LYS A 136 16.90 -4.34 12.49
N GLN A 137 16.05 -5.30 12.13
CA GLN A 137 14.75 -5.50 12.77
C GLN A 137 14.91 -5.87 14.25
N LEU A 138 15.85 -6.77 14.56
CA LEU A 138 16.17 -7.16 15.93
C LEU A 138 16.65 -5.96 16.76
N HIS A 139 17.56 -5.14 16.23
CA HIS A 139 18.01 -3.93 16.90
C HIS A 139 16.88 -2.94 17.16
N ALA A 140 15.96 -2.74 16.19
CA ALA A 140 14.81 -1.87 16.37
C ALA A 140 13.87 -2.39 17.49
N VAL A 141 13.60 -3.69 17.52
CA VAL A 141 12.79 -4.32 18.58
C VAL A 141 13.48 -4.18 19.94
N LEU A 142 14.79 -4.44 20.02
CA LEU A 142 15.54 -4.29 21.27
C LEU A 142 15.57 -2.86 21.78
N LEU A 143 15.67 -1.86 20.91
CA LEU A 143 15.62 -0.45 21.30
C LEU A 143 14.23 -0.04 21.80
N ILE A 144 13.16 -0.48 21.13
CA ILE A 144 11.78 -0.12 21.49
C ILE A 144 11.34 -0.81 22.80
N THR A 145 11.73 -2.07 23.00
CA THR A 145 11.29 -2.86 24.16
C THR A 145 12.31 -2.89 25.29
N GLY A 146 13.60 -2.96 24.98
CA GLY A 146 14.67 -3.15 25.95
C GLY A 146 14.96 -1.92 26.79
N ILE A 147 14.96 -0.73 26.20
CA ILE A 147 15.25 0.51 26.94
C ILE A 147 14.16 0.81 27.99
N PRO A 148 12.86 0.82 27.66
CA PRO A 148 11.81 1.05 28.67
C PRO A 148 11.79 -0.02 29.75
N LEU A 149 11.94 -1.29 29.39
CA LEU A 149 11.98 -2.40 30.34
C LEU A 149 13.15 -2.27 31.32
N ASN A 150 14.32 -1.90 30.83
CA ASN A 150 15.51 -1.69 31.65
C ASN A 150 15.30 -0.54 32.65
N ILE A 151 14.69 0.57 32.23
CA ILE A 151 14.35 1.68 33.12
C ILE A 151 13.38 1.22 34.22
N ILE A 152 12.33 0.49 33.89
CA ILE A 152 11.36 -0.05 34.85
C ILE A 152 12.05 -0.99 35.84
N GLN A 153 12.98 -1.82 35.37
CA GLN A 153 13.76 -2.72 36.22
C GLN A 153 14.62 -1.97 37.23
N TRP A 154 15.36 -0.94 36.79
CA TRP A 154 16.17 -0.13 37.71
C TRP A 154 15.33 0.62 38.73
N VAL A 155 14.20 1.17 38.33
CA VAL A 155 13.23 1.81 39.27
C VAL A 155 12.72 0.81 40.29
N SER A 156 12.35 -0.41 39.91
CA SER A 156 11.89 -1.44 40.80
C SER A 156 12.97 -1.86 41.83
N ILE A 157 14.21 -1.98 41.41
CA ILE A 157 15.37 -2.31 42.30
C ILE A 157 15.59 -1.16 43.29
N ILE A 158 15.61 0.09 42.83
CA ILE A 158 15.79 1.25 43.72
C ILE A 158 14.68 1.34 44.75
N LEU A 159 13.41 1.16 44.33
CA LEU A 159 12.27 1.12 45.22
C LEU A 159 12.37 -0.05 46.25
N TRP A 160 12.79 -1.23 45.82
CA TRP A 160 13.01 -2.35 46.72
C TRP A 160 14.08 -2.04 47.80
N ILE A 161 15.21 -1.48 47.41
CA ILE A 161 16.29 -1.10 48.31
C ILE A 161 15.85 -0.03 49.31
N THR A 162 15.06 0.97 48.83
CA THR A 162 14.65 2.10 49.68
C THR A 162 13.46 1.79 50.60
N THR A 163 12.53 0.94 50.13
CA THR A 163 11.28 0.63 50.90
C THR A 163 11.30 -0.71 51.61
N GLY A 164 12.22 -1.61 51.26
CA GLY A 164 12.28 -2.98 51.82
C GLY A 164 11.12 -3.90 51.41
N ILE A 165 10.28 -3.48 50.46
CA ILE A 165 9.09 -4.22 50.03
C ILE A 165 9.46 -5.39 49.13
N GLN A 166 9.43 -6.61 49.66
CA GLN A 166 9.92 -7.83 48.98
C GLN A 166 9.14 -8.16 47.67
N TRP A 167 7.87 -7.83 47.54
CA TRP A 167 7.13 -8.16 46.31
C TRP A 167 7.60 -7.37 45.10
N LEU A 168 8.27 -6.23 45.23
CA LEU A 168 8.90 -5.48 44.13
C LEU A 168 10.06 -6.26 43.52
N PHE A 169 10.82 -7.02 44.31
CA PHE A 169 11.86 -7.91 43.83
C PHE A 169 11.31 -9.07 42.99
N TRP A 170 10.20 -9.69 43.46
CA TRP A 170 9.55 -10.75 42.69
C TRP A 170 8.93 -10.23 41.38
N GLY A 171 8.39 -9.02 41.36
CA GLY A 171 7.92 -8.34 40.16
C GLY A 171 9.02 -8.15 39.12
N TYR A 172 10.23 -7.79 39.57
CA TYR A 172 11.42 -7.71 38.72
C TYR A 172 11.73 -9.06 38.05
N ILE A 173 11.80 -10.14 38.81
CA ILE A 173 12.13 -11.48 38.30
C ILE A 173 11.08 -11.97 37.29
N LEU A 174 9.80 -11.70 37.55
CA LEU A 174 8.68 -12.11 36.70
C LEU A 174 8.73 -11.47 35.29
N VAL A 175 9.31 -10.30 35.17
CA VAL A 175 9.50 -9.61 33.88
C VAL A 175 10.84 -9.95 33.25
N ALA A 176 11.92 -10.05 34.04
CA ALA A 176 13.27 -10.26 33.55
C ALA A 176 13.47 -11.63 32.86
N ILE A 177 12.91 -12.69 33.45
CA ILE A 177 13.06 -14.06 32.94
C ILE A 177 12.37 -14.25 31.57
N PRO A 178 11.09 -13.91 31.38
CA PRO A 178 10.43 -14.02 30.07
C PRO A 178 11.12 -13.16 28.99
N TYR A 179 11.60 -11.98 29.37
CA TYR A 179 12.32 -11.12 28.44
C TYR A 179 13.66 -11.70 27.99
N ALA A 180 14.42 -12.28 28.92
CA ALA A 180 15.67 -12.99 28.61
C ALA A 180 15.42 -14.20 27.67
N ILE A 181 14.36 -14.99 27.94
CA ILE A 181 13.96 -16.12 27.09
C ILE A 181 13.53 -15.62 25.70
N PHE A 182 12.79 -14.52 25.62
CA PHE A 182 12.40 -13.90 24.36
C PHE A 182 13.62 -13.49 23.51
N ILE A 183 14.62 -12.84 24.13
CA ILE A 183 15.86 -12.46 23.43
C ILE A 183 16.62 -13.69 22.93
N ILE A 184 16.80 -14.72 23.76
CA ILE A 184 17.52 -15.96 23.40
C ILE A 184 16.82 -16.70 22.25
N ARG A 185 15.50 -16.66 22.20
CA ARG A 185 14.71 -17.33 21.15
C ARG A 185 14.69 -16.55 19.83
N PHE A 186 15.04 -15.26 19.87
CA PHE A 186 15.10 -14.38 18.71
C PHE A 186 16.52 -14.21 18.14
N LEU A 187 17.55 -14.56 18.89
CA LEU A 187 18.96 -14.69 18.45
C LEU A 187 19.17 -16.03 17.74
#